data_dcf6d2b7dead58ddb983295de2b0a617
#
_entry.id   dcf6d2b7dead58ddb983295de2b0a617
#
_cell.length_a   1.000
_cell.length_b   1.000
_cell.length_c   1.000
_cell.angle_alpha   90.00
_cell.angle_beta   90.00
_cell.angle_gamma   90.00
#
_symmetry.space_group_name_H-M   'P 1'
#
loop_
_entity.id
_entity.type
_entity.pdbx_description
1 polymer ?
#
loop_
_entity_poly.entity_id
_entity_poly.type
_entity_poly.pdbx_seq_one_letter_code
_entity_poly.pdbx_strand_id
1 'polypeptide(L)'
;MRSRRRDFTLVELLVVIGIIVVLAGLLTVSVTKASGKGQRTKAQAEITTLMNAIKQFEAAYGVLPIPNGLASDGKLSSANYKLMISVLQADDEGLTDADKQILKKMNKRGTKFMDVQGNEAGTFTDPWGEEYIVYFDAKYDGKIEIASDDDRIPGLNVEKKDSKYTYRYSVIILSAGNNRKVNSTPNHANNEDNVYSIPTVWSSEKGHTISK
;
A
#
# COMPACT_ATOMS: atom_id res chain seq x y z
N MET A 1 37.47 4.04 58.56
CA MET A 1 37.74 3.49 57.19
C MET A 1 37.69 4.60 56.20
N ARG A 2 38.82 4.95 55.57
CA ARG A 2 38.88 5.99 54.49
C ARG A 2 38.58 5.30 53.15
N SER A 3 37.45 5.60 52.54
CA SER A 3 37.11 5.17 51.20
C SER A 3 38.10 5.82 50.19
N ARG A 4 38.91 5.02 49.49
CA ARG A 4 39.74 5.46 48.38
C ARG A 4 38.81 5.82 47.22
N ARG A 5 38.59 7.09 46.96
CA ARG A 5 37.99 7.54 45.70
C ARG A 5 39.01 7.23 44.60
N ARG A 6 38.62 6.45 43.63
CA ARG A 6 39.40 6.25 42.38
C ARG A 6 39.15 7.52 41.53
N ASP A 7 40.18 8.28 41.27
CA ASP A 7 40.13 9.44 40.41
C ASP A 7 40.13 8.92 38.95
N PHE A 8 39.17 9.35 38.18
CA PHE A 8 39.05 8.98 36.76
C PHE A 8 40.06 9.76 35.92
N THR A 9 40.81 9.09 35.06
CA THR A 9 41.81 9.74 34.21
C THR A 9 41.14 10.33 32.95
N LEU A 10 41.64 11.45 32.44
CA LEU A 10 41.14 12.06 31.21
C LEU A 10 41.22 11.10 30.02
N VAL A 11 42.24 10.23 30.00
CA VAL A 11 42.43 9.19 28.96
C VAL A 11 41.33 8.13 29.01
N GLU A 12 40.94 7.66 30.21
CA GLU A 12 39.84 6.70 30.36
C GLU A 12 38.54 7.26 29.83
N LEU A 13 38.24 8.54 30.11
CA LEU A 13 37.06 9.22 29.57
C LEU A 13 37.12 9.33 28.05
N LEU A 14 38.29 9.69 27.48
CA LEU A 14 38.47 9.85 26.05
C LEU A 14 38.29 8.54 25.28
N VAL A 15 38.81 7.44 25.82
CA VAL A 15 38.66 6.11 25.23
C VAL A 15 37.19 5.70 25.25
N VAL A 16 36.47 5.89 26.35
CA VAL A 16 35.04 5.54 26.46
C VAL A 16 34.21 6.33 25.48
N ILE A 17 34.39 7.65 25.36
CA ILE A 17 33.64 8.45 24.37
C ILE A 17 33.96 8.00 22.93
N GLY A 18 35.24 7.66 22.65
CA GLY A 18 35.67 7.15 21.35
C GLY A 18 34.93 5.87 20.97
N ILE A 19 34.80 4.92 21.89
CA ILE A 19 34.05 3.67 21.67
C ILE A 19 32.58 3.94 21.46
N ILE A 20 31.98 4.85 22.28
CA ILE A 20 30.56 5.18 22.15
C ILE A 20 30.25 5.79 20.77
N VAL A 21 31.12 6.70 20.27
CA VAL A 21 30.93 7.31 18.95
C VAL A 21 30.97 6.27 17.82
N VAL A 22 31.93 5.33 17.88
CA VAL A 22 32.02 4.24 16.90
C VAL A 22 30.79 3.34 16.94
N LEU A 23 30.39 2.92 18.14
CA LEU A 23 29.19 2.07 18.31
C LEU A 23 27.92 2.78 17.87
N ALA A 24 27.72 4.07 18.22
CA ALA A 24 26.58 4.85 17.79
C ALA A 24 26.51 4.99 16.27
N GLY A 25 27.66 5.19 15.60
CA GLY A 25 27.72 5.23 14.14
C GLY A 25 27.26 3.93 13.46
N LEU A 26 27.68 2.79 13.98
CA LEU A 26 27.27 1.47 13.45
C LEU A 26 25.80 1.16 13.70
N LEU A 27 25.25 1.55 14.84
CA LEU A 27 23.86 1.34 15.21
C LEU A 27 22.89 2.15 14.30
N THR A 28 23.24 3.38 13.97
CA THR A 28 22.37 4.26 13.16
C THR A 28 22.03 3.66 11.80
N VAL A 29 23.01 3.07 11.10
CA VAL A 29 22.81 2.45 9.78
C VAL A 29 21.91 1.21 9.87
N SER A 30 22.02 0.44 10.95
CA SER A 30 21.23 -0.77 11.14
C SER A 30 19.75 -0.48 11.42
N VAL A 31 19.48 0.56 12.20
CA VAL A 31 18.11 0.96 12.57
C VAL A 31 17.32 1.49 11.37
N THR A 32 17.92 2.29 10.51
CA THR A 32 17.24 2.85 9.33
C THR A 32 16.83 1.75 8.33
N LYS A 33 17.70 0.77 8.08
CA LYS A 33 17.39 -0.38 7.22
C LYS A 33 16.29 -1.28 7.81
N ALA A 34 16.31 -1.50 9.12
CA ALA A 34 15.30 -2.31 9.81
C ALA A 34 13.91 -1.64 9.77
N SER A 35 13.86 -0.32 9.97
CA SER A 35 12.62 0.46 9.90
C SER A 35 11.97 0.39 8.51
N GLY A 36 12.73 0.54 7.43
CA GLY A 36 12.19 0.45 6.07
C GLY A 36 11.61 -0.93 5.73
N LYS A 37 12.26 -2.01 6.19
CA LYS A 37 11.71 -3.37 6.04
C LYS A 37 10.42 -3.57 6.84
N GLY A 38 10.35 -3.03 8.05
CA GLY A 38 9.17 -3.08 8.90
C GLY A 38 7.95 -2.40 8.25
N GLN A 39 8.15 -1.19 7.72
CA GLN A 39 7.09 -0.46 6.99
C GLN A 39 6.61 -1.21 5.75
N ARG A 40 7.52 -1.79 4.95
CA ARG A 40 7.16 -2.60 3.78
C ARG A 40 6.34 -3.84 4.17
N THR A 41 6.73 -4.53 5.25
CA THR A 41 5.98 -5.68 5.79
C THR A 41 4.59 -5.25 6.27
N LYS A 42 4.48 -4.11 6.92
CA LYS A 42 3.21 -3.52 7.34
C LYS A 42 2.33 -3.21 6.14
N ALA A 43 2.86 -2.54 5.10
CA ALA A 43 2.14 -2.26 3.85
C ALA A 43 1.62 -3.55 3.20
N GLN A 44 2.43 -4.62 3.16
CA GLN A 44 2.00 -5.91 2.63
C GLN A 44 0.85 -6.54 3.44
N ALA A 45 0.89 -6.44 4.76
CA ALA A 45 -0.19 -6.92 5.62
C ALA A 45 -1.48 -6.10 5.42
N GLU A 46 -1.38 -4.79 5.31
CA GLU A 46 -2.50 -3.88 5.06
C GLU A 46 -3.13 -4.12 3.67
N ILE A 47 -2.32 -4.31 2.63
CA ILE A 47 -2.78 -4.72 1.29
C ILE A 47 -3.57 -6.04 1.39
N THR A 48 -3.06 -7.02 2.15
CA THR A 48 -3.74 -8.30 2.34
C THR A 48 -5.08 -8.10 3.07
N THR A 49 -5.14 -7.24 4.07
CA THR A 49 -6.36 -6.90 4.79
C THR A 49 -7.39 -6.27 3.86
N LEU A 50 -6.99 -5.28 3.07
CA LEU A 50 -7.86 -4.61 2.10
C LEU A 50 -8.36 -5.59 1.02
N MET A 51 -7.48 -6.43 0.48
CA MET A 51 -7.85 -7.47 -0.49
C MET A 51 -8.88 -8.44 0.09
N ASN A 52 -8.69 -8.87 1.34
CA ASN A 52 -9.63 -9.77 2.01
C ASN A 52 -10.99 -9.09 2.24
N ALA A 53 -11.01 -7.82 2.63
CA ALA A 53 -12.24 -7.05 2.79
C ALA A 53 -13.03 -6.93 1.47
N ILE A 54 -12.33 -6.63 0.37
CA ILE A 54 -12.92 -6.56 -0.97
C ILE A 54 -13.52 -7.91 -1.38
N LYS A 55 -12.79 -9.02 -1.18
CA LYS A 55 -13.27 -10.38 -1.49
C LYS A 55 -14.45 -10.81 -0.63
N GLN A 56 -14.46 -10.46 0.66
CA GLN A 56 -15.59 -10.75 1.54
C GLN A 56 -16.82 -9.93 1.15
N PHE A 57 -16.65 -8.68 0.74
CA PHE A 57 -17.71 -7.86 0.20
C PHE A 57 -18.29 -8.48 -1.08
N GLU A 58 -17.43 -8.86 -2.03
CA GLU A 58 -17.81 -9.52 -3.28
C GLU A 58 -18.57 -10.82 -2.99
N ALA A 59 -18.10 -11.64 -2.06
CA ALA A 59 -18.78 -12.87 -1.66
C ALA A 59 -20.16 -12.61 -1.01
N ALA A 60 -20.33 -11.51 -0.28
CA ALA A 60 -21.58 -11.16 0.39
C ALA A 60 -22.63 -10.54 -0.54
N TYR A 61 -22.21 -9.79 -1.55
CA TYR A 61 -23.08 -9.00 -2.42
C TYR A 61 -23.03 -9.39 -3.90
N GLY A 62 -22.11 -10.26 -4.32
CA GLY A 62 -21.93 -10.71 -5.71
C GLY A 62 -21.35 -9.66 -6.64
N VAL A 63 -20.86 -8.53 -6.10
CA VAL A 63 -20.30 -7.43 -6.87
C VAL A 63 -19.07 -6.84 -6.15
N LEU A 64 -18.15 -6.28 -6.93
CA LEU A 64 -16.99 -5.56 -6.36
C LEU A 64 -17.44 -4.23 -5.71
N PRO A 65 -16.75 -3.77 -4.64
CA PRO A 65 -17.07 -2.52 -3.96
C PRO A 65 -16.57 -1.30 -4.75
N ILE A 66 -17.14 -1.07 -5.93
CA ILE A 66 -16.79 0.03 -6.84
C ILE A 66 -17.85 1.10 -6.74
N PRO A 67 -17.68 2.16 -5.91
CA PRO A 67 -18.62 3.26 -5.82
C PRO A 67 -18.74 3.97 -7.17
N ASN A 68 -19.97 4.36 -7.54
CA ASN A 68 -20.28 5.02 -8.82
C ASN A 68 -19.93 4.19 -10.08
N GLY A 69 -19.45 2.93 -9.91
CA GLY A 69 -19.02 2.08 -11.00
C GLY A 69 -17.72 2.54 -11.68
N LEU A 70 -17.24 1.73 -12.59
CA LEU A 70 -16.20 2.06 -13.56
C LEU A 70 -16.74 1.75 -14.95
N ALA A 71 -16.54 2.66 -15.91
CA ALA A 71 -16.96 2.44 -17.29
C ALA A 71 -16.12 1.38 -18.00
N SER A 72 -14.89 1.15 -17.54
CA SER A 72 -13.93 0.15 -18.02
C SER A 72 -13.01 -0.27 -16.89
N ASP A 73 -12.26 -1.35 -17.10
CA ASP A 73 -11.22 -1.77 -16.17
C ASP A 73 -10.23 -0.63 -15.94
N GLY A 74 -9.79 -0.46 -14.71
CA GLY A 74 -8.86 0.60 -14.41
C GLY A 74 -8.72 0.98 -12.94
N LYS A 75 -8.04 2.09 -12.75
CA LYS A 75 -7.73 2.68 -11.44
C LYS A 75 -8.97 3.33 -10.83
N LEU A 76 -9.18 3.07 -9.54
CA LEU A 76 -10.17 3.80 -8.76
C LEU A 76 -9.66 5.24 -8.48
N SER A 77 -10.53 6.24 -8.64
CA SER A 77 -10.19 7.62 -8.26
C SER A 77 -10.10 7.77 -6.75
N SER A 78 -9.35 8.78 -6.25
CA SER A 78 -9.20 9.03 -4.80
C SER A 78 -10.57 9.24 -4.11
N ALA A 79 -11.51 9.96 -4.72
CA ALA A 79 -12.85 10.15 -4.18
C ALA A 79 -13.60 8.80 -4.04
N ASN A 80 -13.54 7.95 -5.07
CA ASN A 80 -14.15 6.64 -5.03
C ASN A 80 -13.38 5.66 -4.11
N TYR A 81 -12.08 5.84 -3.93
CA TYR A 81 -11.30 5.08 -2.96
C TYR A 81 -11.78 5.34 -1.53
N LYS A 82 -11.92 6.60 -1.14
CA LYS A 82 -12.44 6.98 0.19
C LYS A 82 -13.83 6.42 0.43
N LEU A 83 -14.71 6.56 -0.55
CA LEU A 83 -16.07 6.01 -0.45
C LEU A 83 -16.07 4.47 -0.40
N MET A 84 -15.21 3.80 -1.14
CA MET A 84 -15.01 2.34 -1.03
C MET A 84 -14.59 1.93 0.38
N ILE A 85 -13.62 2.63 0.96
CA ILE A 85 -13.16 2.36 2.33
C ILE A 85 -14.32 2.52 3.32
N SER A 86 -15.11 3.61 3.23
CA SER A 86 -16.30 3.82 4.06
C SER A 86 -17.33 2.70 3.88
N VAL A 87 -17.56 2.21 2.66
CA VAL A 87 -18.43 1.07 2.37
C VAL A 87 -17.93 -0.21 3.05
N LEU A 88 -16.63 -0.48 3.01
CA LEU A 88 -16.02 -1.66 3.63
C LEU A 88 -15.99 -1.57 5.17
N GLN A 89 -15.87 -0.38 5.72
CA GLN A 89 -15.93 -0.12 7.16
C GLN A 89 -17.37 -0.06 7.68
N ALA A 90 -18.37 0.09 6.81
CA ALA A 90 -19.75 0.41 7.14
C ALA A 90 -19.86 1.67 8.00
N ASP A 91 -19.06 2.68 7.68
CA ASP A 91 -18.94 3.93 8.42
C ASP A 91 -19.30 5.11 7.50
N ASP A 92 -20.27 5.93 7.92
CA ASP A 92 -20.78 7.06 7.16
C ASP A 92 -20.36 8.42 7.75
N GLU A 93 -19.48 8.42 8.75
CA GLU A 93 -18.97 9.65 9.37
C GLU A 93 -18.19 10.49 8.35
N GLY A 94 -18.46 11.78 8.32
CA GLY A 94 -17.80 12.71 7.40
C GLY A 94 -18.22 12.60 5.92
N LEU A 95 -19.11 11.67 5.56
CA LEU A 95 -19.61 11.55 4.19
C LEU A 95 -20.71 12.58 3.88
N THR A 96 -20.79 13.00 2.61
CA THR A 96 -21.91 13.79 2.10
C THR A 96 -23.20 12.95 2.08
N ASP A 97 -24.37 13.60 2.03
CA ASP A 97 -25.65 12.89 1.95
C ASP A 97 -25.75 12.00 0.70
N ALA A 98 -25.17 12.42 -0.42
CA ALA A 98 -25.09 11.63 -1.64
C ALA A 98 -24.25 10.37 -1.43
N ASP A 99 -23.07 10.49 -0.81
CA ASP A 99 -22.18 9.37 -0.54
C ASP A 99 -22.78 8.39 0.48
N LYS A 100 -23.51 8.90 1.50
CA LYS A 100 -24.27 8.06 2.45
C LYS A 100 -25.33 7.22 1.75
N GLN A 101 -25.99 7.77 0.74
CA GLN A 101 -26.96 7.01 -0.07
C GLN A 101 -26.28 5.90 -0.87
N ILE A 102 -25.10 6.18 -1.47
CA ILE A 102 -24.31 5.18 -2.19
C ILE A 102 -23.87 4.08 -1.24
N LEU A 103 -23.31 4.43 -0.07
CA LEU A 103 -22.92 3.47 0.96
C LEU A 103 -24.08 2.55 1.35
N LYS A 104 -25.27 3.11 1.68
CA LYS A 104 -26.46 2.34 2.05
C LYS A 104 -26.97 1.45 0.91
N LYS A 105 -26.84 1.90 -0.34
CA LYS A 105 -27.22 1.11 -1.52
C LYS A 105 -26.26 -0.07 -1.74
N MET A 106 -24.96 0.15 -1.54
CA MET A 106 -23.92 -0.88 -1.74
C MET A 106 -23.87 -1.85 -0.56
N ASN A 107 -23.77 -1.34 0.66
CA ASN A 107 -23.71 -2.14 1.89
C ASN A 107 -25.04 -2.12 2.65
N LYS A 108 -26.08 -2.71 2.05
CA LYS A 108 -27.46 -2.70 2.58
C LYS A 108 -27.58 -3.32 3.98
N ARG A 109 -26.69 -4.25 4.34
CA ARG A 109 -26.71 -4.93 5.64
C ARG A 109 -25.93 -4.19 6.71
N GLY A 110 -25.19 -3.12 6.35
CA GLY A 110 -24.29 -2.44 7.26
C GLY A 110 -23.18 -3.37 7.80
N THR A 111 -22.76 -4.35 7.00
CA THR A 111 -21.73 -5.31 7.42
C THR A 111 -20.36 -4.68 7.38
N LYS A 112 -19.61 -4.77 8.47
CA LYS A 112 -18.23 -4.30 8.56
C LYS A 112 -17.30 -5.39 8.03
N PHE A 113 -16.61 -5.14 6.92
CA PHE A 113 -15.68 -6.07 6.26
C PHE A 113 -14.23 -5.82 6.68
N MET A 114 -13.93 -4.60 7.15
CA MET A 114 -12.64 -4.26 7.71
C MET A 114 -12.79 -3.33 8.90
N ASP A 115 -11.90 -3.48 9.85
CA ASP A 115 -11.75 -2.57 10.99
C ASP A 115 -10.36 -1.96 10.95
N VAL A 116 -10.28 -0.64 10.90
CA VAL A 116 -9.02 0.08 10.86
C VAL A 116 -8.95 0.94 12.11
N GLN A 117 -8.21 0.46 13.11
CA GLN A 117 -8.02 1.21 14.35
C GLN A 117 -7.19 2.47 14.10
N GLY A 118 -7.67 3.60 14.56
CA GLY A 118 -6.95 4.87 14.60
C GLY A 118 -6.99 5.70 13.31
N ASN A 119 -7.73 5.29 12.28
CA ASN A 119 -7.97 6.11 11.10
C ASN A 119 -9.38 6.71 11.14
N GLU A 120 -9.52 7.92 10.59
CA GLU A 120 -10.82 8.53 10.37
C GLU A 120 -11.64 7.71 9.35
N ALA A 121 -12.97 7.82 9.41
CA ALA A 121 -13.85 7.15 8.46
C ALA A 121 -13.47 7.47 7.01
N GLY A 122 -13.47 6.46 6.15
CA GLY A 122 -13.06 6.60 4.75
C GLY A 122 -11.57 6.78 4.52
N THR A 123 -10.74 6.73 5.57
CA THR A 123 -9.29 6.79 5.42
C THR A 123 -8.65 5.43 5.67
N PHE A 124 -7.83 4.99 4.72
CA PHE A 124 -6.95 3.84 4.87
C PHE A 124 -5.70 4.11 4.05
N THR A 125 -4.62 4.44 4.73
CA THR A 125 -3.36 4.85 4.11
C THR A 125 -2.27 3.82 4.38
N ASP A 126 -1.28 3.82 3.52
CA ASP A 126 -0.09 3.01 3.70
C ASP A 126 0.80 3.54 4.85
N PRO A 127 1.84 2.82 5.28
CA PRO A 127 2.72 3.25 6.37
C PRO A 127 3.46 4.57 6.11
N TRP A 128 3.44 5.08 4.90
CA TRP A 128 4.05 6.35 4.52
C TRP A 128 3.03 7.48 4.37
N GLY A 129 1.72 7.18 4.58
CA GLY A 129 0.63 8.15 4.62
C GLY A 129 -0.07 8.39 3.29
N GLU A 130 0.18 7.55 2.26
CA GLU A 130 -0.47 7.65 0.95
C GLU A 130 -1.64 6.66 0.82
N GLU A 131 -2.65 7.02 0.03
CA GLU A 131 -3.75 6.10 -0.31
C GLU A 131 -3.23 4.91 -1.14
N TYR A 132 -3.77 3.71 -0.90
CA TYR A 132 -3.51 2.57 -1.77
C TYR A 132 -4.13 2.79 -3.14
N ILE A 133 -3.40 2.45 -4.18
CA ILE A 133 -3.89 2.51 -5.56
C ILE A 133 -4.56 1.17 -5.86
N VAL A 134 -5.84 1.21 -6.25
CA VAL A 134 -6.64 0.00 -6.50
C VAL A 134 -7.11 -0.01 -7.94
N TYR A 135 -6.87 -1.13 -8.62
CA TYR A 135 -7.36 -1.41 -9.97
C TYR A 135 -8.38 -2.55 -9.91
N PHE A 136 -9.46 -2.40 -10.67
CA PHE A 136 -10.54 -3.37 -10.73
C PHE A 136 -10.80 -3.87 -12.16
N ASP A 137 -11.19 -5.14 -12.25
CA ASP A 137 -11.89 -5.73 -13.38
C ASP A 137 -13.36 -5.28 -13.31
N ALA A 138 -13.70 -4.26 -14.08
CA ALA A 138 -15.07 -3.73 -14.12
C ALA A 138 -16.01 -4.57 -14.97
N LYS A 139 -15.47 -5.47 -15.82
CA LYS A 139 -16.23 -6.34 -16.71
C LYS A 139 -16.55 -7.71 -16.10
N TYR A 140 -15.92 -8.04 -14.96
CA TYR A 140 -16.07 -9.34 -14.30
C TYR A 140 -15.66 -10.53 -15.19
N ASP A 141 -14.64 -10.35 -16.04
CA ASP A 141 -14.12 -11.41 -16.92
C ASP A 141 -12.83 -12.07 -16.39
N GLY A 142 -12.43 -11.70 -15.14
CA GLY A 142 -11.28 -12.26 -14.42
C GLY A 142 -9.94 -11.63 -14.83
N LYS A 143 -9.97 -10.50 -15.53
CA LYS A 143 -8.77 -9.79 -15.96
C LYS A 143 -8.99 -8.28 -15.98
N ILE A 144 -7.93 -7.54 -15.76
CA ILE A 144 -7.90 -6.08 -15.92
C ILE A 144 -7.22 -5.78 -17.26
N GLU A 145 -7.92 -5.12 -18.17
CA GLU A 145 -7.43 -4.72 -19.50
C GLU A 145 -7.29 -3.21 -19.61
N ILE A 146 -6.07 -2.72 -19.81
CA ILE A 146 -5.76 -1.29 -19.92
C ILE A 146 -5.17 -0.99 -21.29
N ALA A 147 -5.81 -0.09 -22.04
CA ALA A 147 -5.35 0.28 -23.39
C ALA A 147 -4.31 1.41 -23.37
N SER A 148 -4.43 2.35 -22.44
CA SER A 148 -3.54 3.52 -22.33
C SER A 148 -2.21 3.15 -21.68
N ASP A 149 -1.11 3.68 -22.20
CA ASP A 149 0.22 3.54 -21.61
C ASP A 149 0.34 4.36 -20.32
N ASP A 150 -0.40 5.45 -20.20
CA ASP A 150 -0.40 6.31 -18.99
C ASP A 150 -1.20 5.71 -17.83
N ASP A 151 -2.24 4.94 -18.15
CA ASP A 151 -3.12 4.32 -17.15
C ASP A 151 -2.67 2.92 -16.72
N ARG A 152 -1.61 2.36 -17.35
CA ARG A 152 -1.09 1.03 -16.98
C ARG A 152 -0.73 0.97 -15.50
N ILE A 153 -0.77 -0.24 -14.94
CA ILE A 153 -0.40 -0.44 -13.53
C ILE A 153 1.08 -0.10 -13.34
N PRO A 154 1.41 0.92 -12.54
CA PRO A 154 2.78 1.40 -12.37
C PRO A 154 3.74 0.29 -11.98
N GLY A 155 4.91 0.30 -12.57
CA GLY A 155 5.98 -0.64 -12.24
C GLY A 155 5.80 -2.07 -12.75
N LEU A 156 4.59 -2.52 -13.08
CA LEU A 156 4.38 -3.89 -13.57
C LEU A 156 4.78 -4.02 -15.04
N ASN A 157 5.74 -4.92 -15.30
CA ASN A 157 6.17 -5.24 -16.65
C ASN A 157 5.28 -6.33 -17.26
N VAL A 158 4.30 -5.89 -18.03
CA VAL A 158 3.41 -6.73 -18.83
C VAL A 158 3.49 -6.28 -20.27
N GLU A 159 3.63 -7.21 -21.20
CA GLU A 159 3.68 -6.91 -22.62
C GLU A 159 2.31 -6.46 -23.14
N LYS A 160 2.31 -5.43 -24.01
CA LYS A 160 1.12 -4.95 -24.71
C LYS A 160 0.78 -5.91 -25.83
N LYS A 161 -0.39 -6.54 -25.76
CA LYS A 161 -0.90 -7.41 -26.80
C LYS A 161 -2.27 -6.90 -27.26
N ASP A 162 -2.52 -6.92 -28.58
CA ASP A 162 -3.78 -6.42 -29.18
C ASP A 162 -4.15 -5.02 -28.67
N SER A 163 -3.15 -4.14 -28.58
CA SER A 163 -3.26 -2.75 -28.08
C SER A 163 -3.66 -2.62 -26.60
N LYS A 164 -3.51 -3.69 -25.79
CA LYS A 164 -3.88 -3.69 -24.36
C LYS A 164 -2.81 -4.34 -23.49
N TYR A 165 -2.71 -3.86 -22.25
CA TYR A 165 -2.03 -4.55 -21.15
C TYR A 165 -3.06 -5.42 -20.43
N THR A 166 -2.80 -6.72 -20.32
CA THR A 166 -3.73 -7.67 -19.69
C THR A 166 -3.12 -8.25 -18.41
N TYR A 167 -3.78 -7.99 -17.28
CA TYR A 167 -3.43 -8.50 -15.97
C TYR A 167 -4.50 -9.50 -15.55
N ARG A 168 -4.15 -10.78 -15.35
CA ARG A 168 -5.09 -11.87 -15.04
C ARG A 168 -5.48 -11.88 -13.55
N TYR A 169 -6.06 -10.79 -13.10
CA TYR A 169 -6.52 -10.57 -11.72
C TYR A 169 -7.78 -9.70 -11.77
N SER A 170 -8.74 -9.98 -10.90
CA SER A 170 -9.95 -9.15 -10.74
C SER A 170 -9.67 -7.87 -9.95
N VAL A 171 -8.68 -7.91 -9.07
CA VAL A 171 -8.27 -6.75 -8.26
C VAL A 171 -6.76 -6.73 -8.14
N ILE A 172 -6.15 -5.58 -8.31
CA ILE A 172 -4.73 -5.33 -7.98
C ILE A 172 -4.65 -4.10 -7.09
N ILE A 173 -3.96 -4.24 -5.97
CA ILE A 173 -3.70 -3.16 -5.00
C ILE A 173 -2.21 -2.93 -4.95
N LEU A 174 -1.80 -1.66 -4.91
CA LEU A 174 -0.41 -1.30 -4.70
C LEU A 174 -0.27 -0.07 -3.79
N SER A 175 0.86 -0.01 -3.07
CA SER A 175 1.38 1.17 -2.39
C SER A 175 2.54 1.74 -3.19
N ALA A 176 2.65 3.06 -3.22
CA ALA A 176 3.77 3.78 -3.85
C ALA A 176 5.10 3.65 -3.09
N GLY A 177 5.09 3.01 -1.91
CA GLY A 177 6.28 2.79 -1.11
C GLY A 177 6.83 4.04 -0.43
N ASN A 178 8.09 3.95 -0.01
CA ASN A 178 8.74 4.99 0.78
C ASN A 178 8.94 6.33 0.03
N ASN A 179 9.13 6.27 -1.27
CA ASN A 179 9.33 7.48 -2.08
C ASN A 179 8.02 8.18 -2.47
N ARG A 180 6.85 7.57 -2.18
CA ARG A 180 5.49 8.06 -2.44
C ARG A 180 5.23 8.41 -3.91
N LYS A 181 5.94 7.77 -4.82
CA LYS A 181 5.88 8.06 -6.25
C LYS A 181 5.69 6.78 -7.06
N VAL A 182 4.87 6.87 -8.07
CA VAL A 182 4.69 5.82 -9.06
C VAL A 182 4.97 6.35 -10.47
N ASN A 183 5.36 5.47 -11.37
CA ASN A 183 5.58 5.82 -12.77
C ASN A 183 5.04 4.71 -13.69
N SER A 184 4.39 5.08 -14.78
CA SER A 184 3.86 4.12 -15.75
C SER A 184 4.96 3.30 -16.45
N THR A 185 6.18 3.85 -16.60
CA THR A 185 7.33 3.10 -17.12
C THR A 185 7.78 2.05 -16.10
N PRO A 186 7.76 0.73 -16.41
CA PRO A 186 7.95 -0.33 -15.42
C PRO A 186 9.27 -0.26 -14.66
N ASN A 187 10.37 -0.03 -15.36
CA ASN A 187 11.72 -0.02 -14.78
C ASN A 187 12.17 1.35 -14.27
N HIS A 188 11.23 2.32 -14.15
CA HIS A 188 11.56 3.61 -13.57
C HIS A 188 11.90 3.46 -12.08
N ALA A 189 12.95 4.13 -11.62
CA ALA A 189 13.45 4.03 -10.24
C ALA A 189 12.37 4.34 -9.16
N ASN A 190 11.38 5.16 -9.49
CA ASN A 190 10.26 5.43 -8.58
C ASN A 190 9.44 4.19 -8.21
N ASN A 191 9.51 3.13 -9.01
CA ASN A 191 8.71 1.92 -8.79
C ASN A 191 9.44 0.84 -8.00
N GLU A 192 10.72 1.00 -7.68
CA GLU A 192 11.55 -0.03 -7.03
C GLU A 192 11.00 -0.44 -5.65
N ASP A 193 10.50 0.54 -4.90
CA ASP A 193 9.98 0.34 -3.55
C ASP A 193 8.47 0.11 -3.49
N ASN A 194 7.76 0.07 -4.62
CA ASN A 194 6.33 -0.24 -4.68
C ASN A 194 6.03 -1.61 -4.04
N VAL A 195 4.88 -1.71 -3.38
CA VAL A 195 4.39 -2.94 -2.77
C VAL A 195 3.07 -3.34 -3.43
N TYR A 196 2.94 -4.60 -3.87
CA TYR A 196 1.78 -5.08 -4.62
C TYR A 196 1.02 -6.19 -3.89
N SER A 197 -0.27 -6.31 -4.18
CA SER A 197 -1.11 -7.44 -3.73
C SER A 197 -0.79 -8.78 -4.42
N ILE A 198 0.02 -8.73 -5.46
CA ILE A 198 0.44 -9.89 -6.25
C ILE A 198 1.95 -10.11 -6.10
N PRO A 199 2.44 -11.36 -6.20
CA PRO A 199 3.86 -11.64 -6.06
C PRO A 199 4.64 -11.04 -7.22
N THR A 200 5.63 -10.22 -6.93
CA THR A 200 6.49 -9.56 -7.92
C THR A 200 7.96 -9.63 -7.54
N VAL A 201 8.83 -9.64 -8.55
CA VAL A 201 10.28 -9.51 -8.41
C VAL A 201 10.74 -8.28 -9.16
N TRP A 202 11.48 -7.41 -8.49
CA TRP A 202 12.04 -6.19 -9.10
C TRP A 202 13.37 -6.44 -9.80
N SER A 203 13.55 -5.80 -10.95
CA SER A 203 14.86 -5.61 -11.58
C SER A 203 14.96 -4.23 -12.23
N SER A 204 16.15 -3.62 -12.23
CA SER A 204 16.39 -2.31 -12.83
C SER A 204 16.22 -2.31 -14.36
N GLU A 205 16.31 -3.48 -15.01
CA GLU A 205 16.12 -3.60 -16.45
C GLU A 205 14.65 -3.71 -16.84
N LYS A 206 13.84 -4.42 -16.06
CA LYS A 206 12.48 -4.82 -16.43
C LYS A 206 11.39 -4.23 -15.56
N GLY A 207 11.73 -3.68 -14.38
CA GLY A 207 10.75 -3.33 -13.37
C GLY A 207 10.26 -4.55 -12.59
N HIS A 208 9.05 -4.47 -12.03
CA HIS A 208 8.43 -5.60 -11.34
C HIS A 208 7.87 -6.61 -12.34
N THR A 209 8.35 -7.82 -12.29
CA THR A 209 7.81 -8.96 -13.06
C THR A 209 6.95 -9.83 -12.13
N ILE A 210 5.79 -10.26 -12.63
CA ILE A 210 4.90 -11.15 -11.87
C ILE A 210 5.57 -12.52 -11.79
N SER A 211 5.84 -12.99 -10.57
CA SER A 211 6.36 -14.34 -10.36
C SER A 211 5.24 -15.37 -10.51
N LYS A 212 5.57 -16.45 -11.21
CA LYS A 212 4.64 -17.58 -11.44
C LYS A 212 4.52 -18.44 -10.18
#